data_127bf4c97302ac323b4725330420f09d
#
_entry.id   127bf4c97302ac323b4725330420f09d
#
_cell.length_a   1.000
_cell.length_b   1.000
_cell.length_c   1.000
_cell.angle_alpha   90.00
_cell.angle_beta   90.00
_cell.angle_gamma   90.00
#
_symmetry.space_group_name_H-M   'P 1'
#
loop_
_entity.id
_entity.type
_entity.pdbx_description
1 polymer ?
#
loop_
_entity_poly.entity_id
_entity_poly.type
_entity_poly.pdbx_seq_one_letter_code
_entity_poly.pdbx_strand_id
1 'polypeptide(L)'
;MKIVDIEAIALRVPYEERIRKAFYHFAMTEELTLYKFHTDTGLIGLGERVGAPFEQAHLEPYLGSDPFDHVMGTGPFNLDMACYDLMGKHLGQPAWKLMGQQRRQWVSMGWWMPCMSPEDSAREVEIAAQRGYRGLKCKARAFYDVVEQAEAMQQVAPEDFRIEFDFNGALISVEKALPVLRALEDIPVVKGVEEPIFAYDVEGWRRLHSEVRIPFYLHGVSTIFDGPSRQPSGPWLGLRAGDFDGALCSHENVRNALAASWAFTAANTPILLQYVGTGITSAFACQLGAVMHTATLPGVTASHAYEDDLITQPLDVQRGFMRIPEGPGLGVELDEDAVARYQTTQAVQWPRHVSIVELPGGVQHYYRNLQQAEDLMKQGVDESFAPGVRLREWEDDGSESFERIWTELQKSSWPVWD
;
A
#
# COMPACT_ATOMS: atom_id res chain seq x y z
N MET A 1 -16.25 27.34 -13.97
CA MET A 1 -14.99 26.70 -14.43
C MET A 1 -15.37 25.38 -15.04
N LYS A 2 -14.85 25.06 -16.24
CA LYS A 2 -15.16 23.78 -16.91
C LYS A 2 -13.88 23.04 -17.27
N ILE A 3 -13.86 21.72 -17.06
CA ILE A 3 -12.80 20.86 -17.51
C ILE A 3 -12.94 20.71 -19.03
N VAL A 4 -11.99 21.22 -19.80
CA VAL A 4 -12.03 21.25 -21.27
C VAL A 4 -11.20 20.14 -21.91
N ASP A 5 -10.21 19.63 -21.17
CA ASP A 5 -9.33 18.53 -21.64
C ASP A 5 -8.76 17.76 -20.45
N ILE A 6 -8.47 16.48 -20.65
CA ILE A 6 -7.82 15.58 -19.69
C ILE A 6 -6.64 14.92 -20.38
N GLU A 7 -5.45 15.34 -20.03
CA GLU A 7 -4.21 14.74 -20.47
C GLU A 7 -3.81 13.61 -19.52
N ALA A 8 -3.60 12.40 -20.06
CA ALA A 8 -3.08 11.25 -19.33
C ALA A 8 -1.67 10.94 -19.81
N ILE A 9 -0.68 11.19 -18.97
CA ILE A 9 0.74 11.04 -19.28
C ILE A 9 1.25 9.75 -18.63
N ALA A 10 1.68 8.79 -19.46
CA ALA A 10 2.31 7.57 -18.96
C ALA A 10 3.76 7.87 -18.56
N LEU A 11 4.11 7.50 -17.34
CA LEU A 11 5.42 7.72 -16.74
C LEU A 11 5.99 6.41 -16.20
N ARG A 12 7.31 6.35 -16.09
CA ARG A 12 8.01 5.32 -15.34
C ARG A 12 9.07 5.96 -14.46
N VAL A 13 8.75 6.10 -13.17
CA VAL A 13 9.71 6.50 -12.14
C VAL A 13 10.28 5.22 -11.54
N PRO A 14 11.60 4.97 -11.66
CA PRO A 14 12.20 3.76 -11.14
C PRO A 14 12.05 3.66 -9.62
N TYR A 15 11.92 2.42 -9.11
CA TYR A 15 12.09 2.18 -7.69
C TYR A 15 13.57 2.23 -7.32
N GLU A 16 13.87 2.61 -6.08
CA GLU A 16 15.21 2.51 -5.53
C GLU A 16 15.73 1.06 -5.63
N GLU A 17 16.97 0.88 -6.07
CA GLU A 17 17.56 -0.43 -6.37
C GLU A 17 17.47 -1.41 -5.20
N ARG A 18 17.61 -0.92 -3.95
CA ARG A 18 17.57 -1.72 -2.71
C ARG A 18 16.27 -2.50 -2.53
N ILE A 19 15.14 -2.00 -3.07
CA ILE A 19 13.83 -2.65 -2.95
C ILE A 19 13.29 -3.15 -4.29
N ARG A 20 13.89 -2.72 -5.42
CA ARG A 20 13.40 -3.01 -6.77
C ARG A 20 13.27 -4.51 -7.03
N LYS A 21 14.24 -5.32 -6.58
CA LYS A 21 14.20 -6.78 -6.76
C LYS A 21 13.04 -7.43 -6.03
N ALA A 22 12.70 -6.92 -4.84
CA ALA A 22 11.55 -7.41 -4.09
C ALA A 22 10.21 -7.09 -4.76
N PHE A 23 10.19 -6.14 -5.71
CA PHE A 23 9.00 -5.83 -6.51
C PHE A 23 8.83 -6.71 -7.76
N TYR A 24 9.82 -7.48 -8.17
CA TYR A 24 9.62 -8.51 -9.21
C TYR A 24 8.44 -9.43 -8.89
N HIS A 25 8.09 -9.51 -7.64
CA HIS A 25 7.18 -10.46 -7.06
C HIS A 25 5.86 -9.87 -6.60
N PHE A 26 5.81 -8.55 -6.55
CA PHE A 26 4.61 -7.85 -6.18
C PHE A 26 3.94 -7.33 -7.45
N ALA A 27 2.61 -7.33 -7.46
CA ALA A 27 1.83 -6.68 -8.52
C ALA A 27 2.04 -5.15 -8.56
N MET A 28 3.14 -4.65 -7.98
CA MET A 28 3.54 -3.25 -8.06
C MET A 28 4.35 -3.01 -9.32
N THR A 29 4.08 -1.91 -9.95
CA THR A 29 4.69 -1.51 -11.20
C THR A 29 5.35 -0.14 -11.03
N GLU A 30 6.49 0.08 -11.70
CA GLU A 30 7.11 1.40 -11.85
C GLU A 30 6.27 2.33 -12.76
N GLU A 31 5.24 1.77 -13.41
CA GLU A 31 4.36 2.54 -14.28
C GLU A 31 3.45 3.43 -13.45
N LEU A 32 3.38 4.69 -13.84
CA LEU A 32 2.52 5.70 -13.27
C LEU A 32 1.73 6.38 -14.38
N THR A 33 0.56 6.88 -14.06
CA THR A 33 -0.18 7.79 -14.94
C THR A 33 -0.40 9.10 -14.20
N LEU A 34 0.14 10.18 -14.74
CA LEU A 34 -0.18 11.54 -14.32
C LEU A 34 -1.38 12.05 -15.14
N TYR A 35 -2.40 12.56 -14.44
CA TYR A 35 -3.53 13.25 -15.06
C TYR A 35 -3.39 14.74 -14.87
N LYS A 36 -3.48 15.51 -15.99
CA LYS A 36 -3.63 16.96 -15.98
C LYS A 36 -5.03 17.31 -16.47
N PHE A 37 -5.86 17.84 -15.58
CA PHE A 37 -7.20 18.32 -15.90
C PHE A 37 -7.12 19.79 -16.27
N HIS A 38 -7.23 20.10 -17.55
CA HIS A 38 -7.19 21.47 -18.07
C HIS A 38 -8.57 22.13 -18.04
N THR A 39 -8.64 23.40 -17.63
CA THR A 39 -9.89 24.13 -17.54
C THR A 39 -9.94 25.31 -18.50
N ASP A 40 -11.17 25.79 -18.78
CA ASP A 40 -11.44 27.03 -19.54
C ASP A 40 -10.90 28.30 -18.88
N THR A 41 -10.48 28.23 -17.62
CA THR A 41 -9.86 29.32 -16.88
C THR A 41 -8.34 29.28 -16.86
N GLY A 42 -7.73 28.27 -17.48
CA GLY A 42 -6.29 28.06 -17.52
C GLY A 42 -5.70 27.36 -16.28
N LEU A 43 -6.52 27.02 -15.30
CA LEU A 43 -6.06 26.20 -14.17
C LEU A 43 -5.89 24.74 -14.59
N ILE A 44 -4.89 24.08 -13.99
CA ILE A 44 -4.58 22.67 -14.20
C ILE A 44 -4.68 21.94 -12.85
N GLY A 45 -5.49 20.89 -12.80
CA GLY A 45 -5.60 19.98 -11.66
C GLY A 45 -4.75 18.73 -11.87
N LEU A 46 -4.11 18.27 -10.81
CA LEU A 46 -3.21 17.12 -10.82
C LEU A 46 -3.88 15.91 -10.18
N GLY A 47 -3.81 14.78 -10.89
CA GLY A 47 -4.16 13.46 -10.39
C GLY A 47 -3.07 12.47 -10.71
N GLU A 48 -2.95 11.41 -9.91
CA GLU A 48 -1.92 10.39 -10.09
C GLU A 48 -2.51 9.00 -9.88
N ARG A 49 -2.02 8.05 -10.67
CA ARG A 49 -2.36 6.63 -10.55
C ARG A 49 -1.12 5.76 -10.71
N VAL A 50 -0.95 4.78 -9.85
CA VAL A 50 -0.01 3.68 -10.09
C VAL A 50 -0.60 2.74 -11.13
N GLY A 51 0.15 2.47 -12.20
CA GLY A 51 -0.26 1.65 -13.33
C GLY A 51 -0.76 2.43 -14.55
N ALA A 52 -1.31 1.70 -15.50
CA ALA A 52 -1.77 2.21 -16.80
C ALA A 52 -2.94 3.20 -16.66
N PRO A 53 -3.15 4.10 -17.64
CA PRO A 53 -4.24 5.06 -17.60
C PRO A 53 -5.61 4.38 -17.56
N PHE A 54 -6.59 5.08 -17.00
CA PHE A 54 -7.98 4.67 -17.06
C PHE A 54 -8.48 4.64 -18.51
N GLU A 55 -9.41 3.75 -18.79
CA GLU A 55 -10.16 3.76 -20.03
C GLU A 55 -10.95 5.05 -20.19
N GLN A 56 -11.18 5.46 -21.43
CA GLN A 56 -11.90 6.69 -21.79
C GLN A 56 -13.25 6.85 -21.05
N ALA A 57 -13.97 5.75 -20.88
CA ALA A 57 -15.29 5.73 -20.18
C ALA A 57 -15.22 6.25 -18.74
N HIS A 58 -14.06 6.16 -18.07
CA HIS A 58 -13.88 6.71 -16.72
C HIS A 58 -13.61 8.23 -16.76
N LEU A 59 -13.09 8.76 -17.86
CA LEU A 59 -12.74 10.16 -18.00
C LEU A 59 -13.91 11.01 -18.57
N GLU A 60 -14.77 10.40 -19.38
CA GLU A 60 -15.91 11.07 -20.02
C GLU A 60 -16.82 11.86 -19.05
N PRO A 61 -17.15 11.36 -17.84
CA PRO A 61 -17.99 12.12 -16.91
C PRO A 61 -17.43 13.46 -16.45
N TYR A 62 -16.10 13.62 -16.56
CA TYR A 62 -15.42 14.85 -16.13
C TYR A 62 -15.32 15.88 -17.26
N LEU A 63 -15.26 15.44 -18.52
CA LEU A 63 -15.13 16.35 -19.67
C LEU A 63 -16.37 17.23 -19.84
N GLY A 64 -16.17 18.55 -19.88
CA GLY A 64 -17.23 19.56 -19.97
C GLY A 64 -17.96 19.86 -18.66
N SER A 65 -17.67 19.11 -17.58
CA SER A 65 -18.25 19.35 -16.25
C SER A 65 -17.54 20.48 -15.49
N ASP A 66 -18.15 20.96 -14.44
CA ASP A 66 -17.50 21.80 -13.43
C ASP A 66 -16.86 20.89 -12.36
N PRO A 67 -15.58 21.08 -11.97
CA PRO A 67 -14.98 20.30 -10.89
C PRO A 67 -15.81 20.26 -9.60
N PHE A 68 -16.60 21.30 -9.32
CA PHE A 68 -17.49 21.34 -8.16
C PHE A 68 -18.68 20.37 -8.25
N ASP A 69 -19.03 19.89 -9.44
CA ASP A 69 -20.05 18.84 -9.62
C ASP A 69 -19.58 17.49 -9.10
N HIS A 70 -18.25 17.32 -8.88
CA HIS A 70 -17.63 16.11 -8.39
C HIS A 70 -17.29 16.14 -6.88
N VAL A 71 -17.72 17.18 -6.15
CA VAL A 71 -17.60 17.20 -4.70
C VAL A 71 -18.37 16.03 -4.11
N MET A 72 -17.71 15.20 -3.30
CA MET A 72 -18.27 13.97 -2.75
C MET A 72 -18.76 12.98 -3.83
N GLY A 73 -18.12 13.00 -4.99
CA GLY A 73 -18.40 12.09 -6.10
C GLY A 73 -18.05 10.63 -5.79
N THR A 74 -18.42 9.74 -6.70
CA THR A 74 -18.17 8.29 -6.59
C THR A 74 -17.11 7.80 -7.57
N GLY A 75 -16.37 8.73 -8.18
CA GLY A 75 -15.29 8.42 -9.11
C GLY A 75 -14.06 7.81 -8.43
N PRO A 76 -13.09 7.37 -9.22
CA PRO A 76 -11.81 6.93 -8.69
C PRO A 76 -11.09 8.08 -7.94
N PHE A 77 -10.46 7.78 -6.81
CA PHE A 77 -9.76 8.79 -5.98
C PHE A 77 -8.70 9.58 -6.77
N ASN A 78 -8.08 8.94 -7.75
CA ASN A 78 -7.08 9.56 -8.64
C ASN A 78 -7.64 10.74 -9.45
N LEU A 79 -8.89 10.65 -9.87
CA LEU A 79 -9.60 11.70 -10.61
C LEU A 79 -10.26 12.71 -9.65
N ASP A 80 -10.76 12.24 -8.49
CA ASP A 80 -11.16 13.13 -7.38
C ASP A 80 -10.02 14.06 -6.98
N MET A 81 -8.81 13.53 -6.85
CA MET A 81 -7.58 14.27 -6.54
C MET A 81 -7.44 15.49 -7.46
N ALA A 82 -7.56 15.30 -8.78
CA ALA A 82 -7.47 16.38 -9.77
C ALA A 82 -8.60 17.41 -9.62
N CYS A 83 -9.82 16.96 -9.33
CA CYS A 83 -10.96 17.87 -9.10
C CYS A 83 -10.77 18.70 -7.82
N TYR A 84 -10.33 18.08 -6.72
CA TYR A 84 -10.07 18.81 -5.47
C TYR A 84 -8.88 19.77 -5.59
N ASP A 85 -7.88 19.43 -6.38
CA ASP A 85 -6.76 20.33 -6.71
C ASP A 85 -7.27 21.57 -7.48
N LEU A 86 -8.08 21.36 -8.53
CA LEU A 86 -8.71 22.46 -9.28
C LEU A 86 -9.58 23.36 -8.40
N MET A 87 -10.46 22.77 -7.60
CA MET A 87 -11.35 23.52 -6.73
C MET A 87 -10.57 24.37 -5.72
N GLY A 88 -9.56 23.77 -5.09
CA GLY A 88 -8.70 24.47 -4.15
C GLY A 88 -7.90 25.60 -4.82
N LYS A 89 -7.32 25.37 -6.00
CA LYS A 89 -6.64 26.40 -6.80
C LYS A 89 -7.58 27.54 -7.19
N HIS A 90 -8.79 27.22 -7.64
CA HIS A 90 -9.81 28.23 -7.99
C HIS A 90 -10.20 29.12 -6.82
N LEU A 91 -10.31 28.56 -5.62
CA LEU A 91 -10.65 29.29 -4.40
C LEU A 91 -9.45 29.93 -3.69
N GLY A 92 -8.23 29.65 -4.13
CA GLY A 92 -7.00 30.06 -3.44
C GLY A 92 -6.88 29.43 -2.05
N GLN A 93 -7.37 28.20 -1.87
CA GLN A 93 -7.42 27.49 -0.59
C GLN A 93 -6.89 26.05 -0.71
N PRO A 94 -6.30 25.48 0.35
CA PRO A 94 -5.93 24.06 0.36
C PRO A 94 -7.17 23.17 0.26
N ALA A 95 -7.02 22.02 -0.40
CA ALA A 95 -8.12 21.10 -0.73
C ALA A 95 -8.87 20.58 0.50
N TRP A 96 -8.19 20.39 1.64
CA TRP A 96 -8.86 19.93 2.88
C TRP A 96 -10.00 20.83 3.34
N LYS A 97 -9.98 22.14 3.01
CA LYS A 97 -11.08 23.06 3.37
C LYS A 97 -12.41 22.74 2.66
N LEU A 98 -12.34 22.00 1.57
CA LEU A 98 -13.51 21.49 0.84
C LEU A 98 -14.02 20.16 1.41
N MET A 99 -13.20 19.49 2.20
CA MET A 99 -13.49 18.17 2.77
C MET A 99 -14.05 18.24 4.20
N GLY A 100 -13.68 19.29 4.97
CA GLY A 100 -14.17 19.44 6.33
C GLY A 100 -13.36 20.39 7.20
N GLN A 101 -13.61 20.30 8.50
CA GLN A 101 -12.87 21.08 9.50
C GLN A 101 -11.51 20.45 9.77
N GLN A 102 -10.45 21.23 9.75
CA GLN A 102 -9.10 20.79 10.09
C GLN A 102 -9.04 20.21 11.53
N ARG A 103 -8.47 19.04 11.66
CA ARG A 103 -8.27 18.33 12.92
C ARG A 103 -6.80 18.33 13.34
N ARG A 104 -5.87 18.41 12.39
CA ARG A 104 -4.43 18.39 12.62
C ARG A 104 -3.67 19.16 11.55
N GLN A 105 -2.42 19.51 11.85
CA GLN A 105 -1.48 20.14 10.91
C GLN A 105 -0.43 19.15 10.39
N TRP A 106 -0.35 17.98 11.01
CA TRP A 106 0.60 16.91 10.70
C TRP A 106 -0.15 15.59 10.65
N VAL A 107 0.11 14.78 9.63
CA VAL A 107 -0.50 13.46 9.44
C VAL A 107 0.53 12.39 9.78
N SER A 108 0.14 11.38 10.54
CA SER A 108 1.01 10.24 10.85
C SER A 108 1.33 9.46 9.59
N MET A 109 2.63 9.22 9.34
CA MET A 109 3.14 8.50 8.16
C MET A 109 4.07 7.38 8.56
N GLY A 110 3.88 6.22 7.94
CA GLY A 110 4.68 5.03 8.06
C GLY A 110 5.48 4.75 6.79
N TRP A 111 6.63 4.11 6.99
CA TRP A 111 7.39 3.51 5.92
C TRP A 111 6.64 2.27 5.41
N TRP A 112 6.74 1.98 4.14
CA TRP A 112 6.21 0.75 3.56
C TRP A 112 7.35 -0.04 2.91
N MET A 113 7.32 -1.35 3.08
CA MET A 113 8.26 -2.23 2.40
C MET A 113 7.58 -3.51 1.91
N PRO A 114 8.04 -4.08 0.77
CA PRO A 114 7.67 -5.43 0.37
C PRO A 114 8.22 -6.46 1.37
N CYS A 115 7.91 -7.73 1.15
CA CYS A 115 8.56 -8.81 1.89
C CYS A 115 10.00 -8.95 1.42
N MET A 116 10.94 -8.99 2.34
CA MET A 116 12.39 -9.04 2.08
C MET A 116 13.07 -10.02 3.05
N SER A 117 14.35 -10.31 2.83
CA SER A 117 15.13 -11.09 3.79
C SER A 117 15.17 -10.44 5.18
N PRO A 118 15.43 -11.19 6.27
CA PRO A 118 15.60 -10.60 7.60
C PRO A 118 16.64 -9.47 7.62
N GLU A 119 17.76 -9.63 6.94
CA GLU A 119 18.85 -8.67 6.86
C GLU A 119 18.44 -7.39 6.11
N ASP A 120 17.75 -7.54 4.97
CA ASP A 120 17.27 -6.39 4.21
C ASP A 120 16.11 -5.69 4.92
N SER A 121 15.26 -6.45 5.62
CA SER A 121 14.20 -5.90 6.47
C SER A 121 14.75 -5.04 7.60
N ALA A 122 15.82 -5.49 8.27
CA ALA A 122 16.51 -4.69 9.28
C ALA A 122 17.11 -3.42 8.69
N ARG A 123 17.75 -3.51 7.50
CA ARG A 123 18.28 -2.33 6.80
C ARG A 123 17.19 -1.31 6.45
N GLU A 124 16.01 -1.76 6.04
CA GLU A 124 14.87 -0.87 5.76
C GLU A 124 14.41 -0.11 7.03
N VAL A 125 14.43 -0.76 8.20
CA VAL A 125 14.13 -0.08 9.47
C VAL A 125 15.14 1.02 9.77
N GLU A 126 16.45 0.77 9.57
CA GLU A 126 17.50 1.78 9.77
C GLU A 126 17.31 2.98 8.84
N ILE A 127 17.04 2.73 7.55
CA ILE A 127 16.82 3.78 6.54
C ILE A 127 15.55 4.58 6.90
N ALA A 128 14.45 3.89 7.24
CA ALA A 128 13.20 4.53 7.63
C ALA A 128 13.40 5.44 8.85
N ALA A 129 14.10 4.97 9.87
CA ALA A 129 14.39 5.74 11.07
C ALA A 129 15.25 6.97 10.77
N GLN A 130 16.28 6.84 9.91
CA GLN A 130 17.14 7.94 9.46
C GLN A 130 16.38 8.99 8.66
N ARG A 131 15.39 8.56 7.85
CA ARG A 131 14.48 9.43 7.09
C ARG A 131 13.33 9.99 7.93
N GLY A 132 13.36 9.83 9.25
CA GLY A 132 12.43 10.45 10.20
C GLY A 132 11.15 9.67 10.48
N TYR A 133 10.97 8.48 9.91
CA TYR A 133 9.83 7.61 10.19
C TYR A 133 9.93 6.97 11.59
N ARG A 134 8.78 6.62 12.17
CA ARG A 134 8.65 5.94 13.46
C ARG A 134 7.74 4.71 13.39
N GLY A 135 7.31 4.37 12.20
CA GLY A 135 6.51 3.18 11.92
C GLY A 135 6.80 2.64 10.54
N LEU A 136 6.64 1.34 10.40
CA LEU A 136 6.88 0.61 9.17
C LEU A 136 5.80 -0.45 9.00
N LYS A 137 5.22 -0.51 7.79
CA LYS A 137 4.36 -1.61 7.35
C LYS A 137 5.16 -2.54 6.45
N CYS A 138 5.29 -3.80 6.87
CA CYS A 138 5.99 -4.87 6.15
C CYS A 138 4.99 -5.87 5.58
N LYS A 139 5.13 -6.23 4.32
CA LYS A 139 4.38 -7.35 3.75
C LYS A 139 4.95 -8.68 4.27
N ALA A 140 4.13 -9.47 4.93
CA ALA A 140 4.49 -10.84 5.34
C ALA A 140 4.13 -11.84 4.24
N ARG A 141 5.07 -12.70 3.88
CA ARG A 141 4.87 -13.71 2.83
C ARG A 141 5.37 -15.06 3.29
N ALA A 142 4.66 -16.09 2.86
CA ALA A 142 4.82 -17.47 3.30
C ALA A 142 6.22 -18.07 3.12
N PHE A 143 7.00 -17.51 2.20
CA PHE A 143 8.36 -17.96 1.85
C PHE A 143 9.48 -17.26 2.63
N TYR A 144 9.14 -16.53 3.70
CA TYR A 144 10.08 -16.00 4.69
C TYR A 144 9.64 -16.35 6.11
N ASP A 145 10.61 -16.57 6.97
CA ASP A 145 10.38 -16.66 8.41
C ASP A 145 10.09 -15.26 8.97
N VAL A 146 8.81 -14.98 9.20
CA VAL A 146 8.35 -13.67 9.69
C VAL A 146 8.82 -13.36 11.11
N VAL A 147 9.06 -14.39 11.92
CA VAL A 147 9.57 -14.21 13.29
C VAL A 147 11.05 -13.78 13.22
N GLU A 148 11.86 -14.43 12.41
CA GLU A 148 13.25 -14.03 12.19
C GLU A 148 13.36 -12.63 11.58
N GLN A 149 12.46 -12.26 10.64
CA GLN A 149 12.38 -10.89 10.14
C GLN A 149 12.10 -9.89 11.27
N ALA A 150 11.11 -10.18 12.13
CA ALA A 150 10.76 -9.32 13.25
C ALA A 150 11.89 -9.18 14.28
N GLU A 151 12.59 -10.26 14.58
CA GLU A 151 13.76 -10.27 15.47
C GLU A 151 14.91 -9.44 14.91
N ALA A 152 15.22 -9.59 13.61
CA ALA A 152 16.25 -8.81 12.94
C ALA A 152 15.92 -7.30 12.96
N MET A 153 14.67 -6.95 12.66
CA MET A 153 14.20 -5.57 12.72
C MET A 153 14.22 -5.01 14.14
N GLN A 154 13.86 -5.80 15.16
CA GLN A 154 13.91 -5.40 16.57
C GLN A 154 15.32 -5.00 17.02
N GLN A 155 16.35 -5.66 16.51
CA GLN A 155 17.75 -5.39 16.92
C GLN A 155 18.23 -4.00 16.51
N VAL A 156 17.68 -3.42 15.44
CA VAL A 156 18.11 -2.14 14.89
C VAL A 156 17.07 -1.02 15.09
N ALA A 157 15.84 -1.38 15.46
CA ALA A 157 14.76 -0.42 15.61
C ALA A 157 14.99 0.53 16.81
N PRO A 158 14.79 1.85 16.66
CA PRO A 158 14.70 2.75 17.79
C PRO A 158 13.60 2.34 18.78
N GLU A 159 13.74 2.72 20.05
CA GLU A 159 12.83 2.35 21.14
C GLU A 159 11.36 2.69 20.86
N ASP A 160 11.10 3.81 20.17
CA ASP A 160 9.77 4.31 19.82
C ASP A 160 9.28 3.83 18.43
N PHE A 161 10.03 2.94 17.77
CA PHE A 161 9.66 2.42 16.46
C PHE A 161 8.58 1.36 16.56
N ARG A 162 7.75 1.25 15.52
CA ARG A 162 6.65 0.26 15.45
C ARG A 162 6.64 -0.44 14.11
N ILE A 163 6.39 -1.73 14.13
CA ILE A 163 6.26 -2.54 12.91
C ILE A 163 4.86 -3.15 12.86
N GLU A 164 4.27 -3.07 11.68
CA GLU A 164 3.02 -3.72 11.31
C GLU A 164 3.29 -4.74 10.23
N PHE A 165 2.85 -5.97 10.43
CA PHE A 165 2.92 -7.02 9.41
C PHE A 165 1.58 -7.17 8.71
N ASP A 166 1.59 -7.14 7.38
CA ASP A 166 0.43 -7.36 6.53
C ASP A 166 0.51 -8.74 5.87
N PHE A 167 -0.31 -9.66 6.35
CA PHE A 167 -0.35 -11.04 5.87
C PHE A 167 -1.25 -11.23 4.65
N ASN A 168 -2.18 -10.32 4.36
CA ASN A 168 -3.18 -10.49 3.29
C ASN A 168 -3.88 -11.87 3.34
N GLY A 169 -4.20 -12.36 4.51
CA GLY A 169 -4.84 -13.66 4.75
C GLY A 169 -3.92 -14.88 4.60
N ALA A 170 -2.61 -14.69 4.45
CA ALA A 170 -1.69 -15.78 4.12
C ALA A 170 -1.50 -16.83 5.23
N LEU A 171 -1.86 -16.53 6.48
CA LEU A 171 -1.89 -17.54 7.55
C LEU A 171 -3.10 -18.48 7.47
N ILE A 172 -4.07 -18.18 6.63
CA ILE A 172 -5.17 -19.06 6.17
C ILE A 172 -6.17 -19.43 7.26
N SER A 173 -5.75 -20.01 8.38
CA SER A 173 -6.60 -20.51 9.45
C SER A 173 -6.08 -20.13 10.83
N VAL A 174 -6.97 -20.20 11.82
CA VAL A 174 -6.62 -19.91 13.22
C VAL A 174 -5.50 -20.82 13.71
N GLU A 175 -5.52 -22.10 13.35
CA GLU A 175 -4.55 -23.11 13.80
C GLU A 175 -3.14 -22.79 13.27
N LYS A 176 -3.02 -22.29 12.04
CA LYS A 176 -1.75 -21.85 11.47
C LYS A 176 -1.33 -20.47 12.00
N ALA A 177 -2.27 -19.57 12.20
CA ALA A 177 -2.00 -18.20 12.63
C ALA A 177 -1.51 -18.12 14.08
N LEU A 178 -2.13 -18.86 15.02
CA LEU A 178 -1.82 -18.75 16.44
C LEU A 178 -0.35 -18.94 16.80
N PRO A 179 0.37 -19.96 16.34
CA PRO A 179 1.79 -20.12 16.68
C PRO A 179 2.63 -18.92 16.22
N VAL A 180 2.41 -18.45 14.99
CA VAL A 180 3.13 -17.32 14.39
C VAL A 180 2.83 -16.02 15.15
N LEU A 181 1.56 -15.74 15.39
CA LEU A 181 1.14 -14.50 16.06
C LEU A 181 1.61 -14.45 17.53
N ARG A 182 1.62 -15.58 18.23
CA ARG A 182 2.16 -15.65 19.59
C ARG A 182 3.66 -15.41 19.65
N ALA A 183 4.41 -15.94 18.67
CA ALA A 183 5.83 -15.65 18.57
C ALA A 183 6.10 -14.16 18.26
N LEU A 184 5.30 -13.55 17.39
CA LEU A 184 5.40 -12.12 17.10
C LEU A 184 4.98 -11.24 18.30
N GLU A 185 4.04 -11.69 19.12
CA GLU A 185 3.58 -10.97 20.32
C GLU A 185 4.71 -10.75 21.34
N ASP A 186 5.68 -11.65 21.38
CA ASP A 186 6.83 -11.57 22.29
C ASP A 186 7.92 -10.61 21.77
N ILE A 187 7.78 -10.06 20.57
CA ILE A 187 8.74 -9.12 19.97
C ILE A 187 8.23 -7.68 20.11
N PRO A 188 8.85 -6.86 20.96
CA PRO A 188 8.30 -5.56 21.37
C PRO A 188 8.06 -4.55 20.25
N VAL A 189 8.82 -4.60 19.15
CA VAL A 189 8.66 -3.67 18.01
C VAL A 189 7.39 -3.96 17.20
N VAL A 190 6.84 -5.18 17.27
CA VAL A 190 5.60 -5.55 16.58
C VAL A 190 4.41 -4.94 17.28
N LYS A 191 3.70 -4.06 16.60
CA LYS A 191 2.60 -3.25 17.17
C LYS A 191 1.29 -3.39 16.42
N GLY A 192 1.25 -4.20 15.36
CA GLY A 192 0.04 -4.44 14.60
C GLY A 192 0.19 -5.57 13.60
N VAL A 193 -0.93 -6.17 13.26
CA VAL A 193 -1.05 -7.20 12.23
C VAL A 193 -2.27 -6.90 11.38
N GLU A 194 -2.07 -6.81 10.07
CA GLU A 194 -3.14 -6.64 9.11
C GLU A 194 -3.48 -7.98 8.47
N GLU A 195 -4.76 -8.31 8.47
CA GLU A 195 -5.33 -9.49 7.82
C GLU A 195 -4.53 -10.79 8.04
N PRO A 196 -4.38 -11.28 9.30
CA PRO A 196 -3.66 -12.52 9.55
C PRO A 196 -4.29 -13.71 8.80
N ILE A 197 -5.61 -13.80 8.79
CA ILE A 197 -6.42 -14.76 8.06
C ILE A 197 -7.44 -14.03 7.19
N PHE A 198 -8.14 -14.75 6.33
CA PHE A 198 -9.14 -14.15 5.45
C PHE A 198 -10.21 -13.36 6.21
N ALA A 199 -10.51 -12.14 5.76
CA ALA A 199 -11.45 -11.23 6.41
C ALA A 199 -12.90 -11.77 6.51
N TYR A 200 -13.28 -12.77 5.70
CA TYR A 200 -14.60 -13.41 5.79
C TYR A 200 -14.71 -14.44 6.91
N ASP A 201 -13.62 -14.90 7.52
CA ASP A 201 -13.63 -15.82 8.67
C ASP A 201 -13.79 -15.04 9.99
N VAL A 202 -14.98 -14.52 10.20
CA VAL A 202 -15.31 -13.65 11.34
C VAL A 202 -15.10 -14.37 12.69
N GLU A 203 -15.47 -15.64 12.78
CA GLU A 203 -15.29 -16.42 14.01
C GLU A 203 -13.80 -16.72 14.27
N GLY A 204 -13.03 -16.94 13.20
CA GLY A 204 -11.58 -17.05 13.28
C GLY A 204 -10.94 -15.76 13.79
N TRP A 205 -11.36 -14.59 13.28
CA TRP A 205 -10.90 -13.30 13.77
C TRP A 205 -11.19 -13.09 15.25
N ARG A 206 -12.42 -13.37 15.71
CA ARG A 206 -12.81 -13.27 17.12
C ARG A 206 -11.98 -14.18 18.01
N ARG A 207 -11.74 -15.40 17.57
CA ARG A 207 -10.90 -16.35 18.29
C ARG A 207 -9.46 -15.84 18.39
N LEU A 208 -8.85 -15.42 17.28
CA LEU A 208 -7.50 -14.85 17.28
C LEU A 208 -7.40 -13.63 18.20
N HIS A 209 -8.36 -12.70 18.10
CA HIS A 209 -8.40 -11.50 18.93
C HIS A 209 -8.55 -11.80 20.43
N SER A 210 -9.18 -12.93 20.79
CA SER A 210 -9.28 -13.36 22.20
C SER A 210 -8.02 -14.04 22.74
N GLU A 211 -7.14 -14.55 21.87
CA GLU A 211 -5.96 -15.33 22.23
C GLU A 211 -4.62 -14.60 22.00
N VAL A 212 -4.62 -13.49 21.27
CA VAL A 212 -3.44 -12.68 20.91
C VAL A 212 -3.70 -11.23 21.25
N ARG A 213 -2.71 -10.54 21.83
CA ARG A 213 -2.83 -9.14 22.26
C ARG A 213 -2.32 -8.12 21.22
N ILE A 214 -1.68 -8.58 20.12
CA ILE A 214 -1.28 -7.69 19.04
C ILE A 214 -2.55 -7.10 18.41
N PRO A 215 -2.65 -5.78 18.21
CA PRO A 215 -3.77 -5.18 17.50
C PRO A 215 -3.94 -5.72 16.08
N PHE A 216 -5.19 -6.01 15.68
CA PHE A 216 -5.52 -6.47 14.34
C PHE A 216 -6.16 -5.37 13.50
N TYR A 217 -5.72 -5.24 12.25
CA TYR A 217 -6.21 -4.25 11.31
C TYR A 217 -6.89 -4.92 10.12
N LEU A 218 -8.06 -4.37 9.76
CA LEU A 218 -8.83 -4.81 8.60
C LEU A 218 -8.45 -3.97 7.38
N HIS A 219 -8.16 -4.61 6.24
CA HIS A 219 -7.95 -3.92 4.98
C HIS A 219 -9.28 -3.47 4.36
N GLY A 220 -9.36 -2.17 4.09
CA GLY A 220 -10.50 -1.56 3.38
C GLY A 220 -11.67 -1.19 4.29
N VAL A 221 -12.23 -0.03 3.99
CA VAL A 221 -13.42 0.53 4.65
C VAL A 221 -14.60 0.70 3.67
N SER A 222 -14.37 0.57 2.34
CA SER A 222 -15.32 0.81 1.26
C SER A 222 -16.57 -0.07 1.33
N THR A 223 -16.40 -1.31 1.76
CA THR A 223 -17.50 -2.26 1.88
C THR A 223 -18.58 -1.84 2.89
N ILE A 224 -18.33 -0.80 3.68
CA ILE A 224 -19.33 -0.20 4.57
C ILE A 224 -20.42 0.54 3.76
N PHE A 225 -20.09 1.06 2.58
CA PHE A 225 -20.94 2.02 1.86
C PHE A 225 -21.40 1.56 0.47
N ASP A 226 -20.75 0.58 -0.16
CA ASP A 226 -20.98 0.21 -1.56
C ASP A 226 -22.00 -0.93 -1.77
N GLY A 227 -22.95 -1.09 -0.85
CA GLY A 227 -24.01 -2.11 -0.97
C GLY A 227 -23.71 -3.38 -0.17
N PRO A 228 -24.49 -4.46 -0.40
CA PRO A 228 -24.34 -5.69 0.38
C PRO A 228 -22.94 -6.23 0.16
N SER A 229 -22.11 -6.13 1.21
CA SER A 229 -20.77 -6.72 1.17
C SER A 229 -20.93 -8.21 0.83
N ARG A 230 -20.01 -8.73 0.03
CA ARG A 230 -19.97 -10.18 -0.24
C ARG A 230 -19.72 -11.01 1.04
N GLN A 231 -19.52 -10.33 2.16
CA GLN A 231 -19.24 -10.90 3.47
C GLN A 231 -20.51 -10.86 4.33
N PRO A 232 -20.90 -11.97 4.97
CA PRO A 232 -22.14 -12.07 5.74
C PRO A 232 -22.26 -11.08 6.90
N SER A 233 -21.12 -10.62 7.46
CA SER A 233 -21.08 -9.73 8.62
C SER A 233 -20.88 -8.26 8.26
N GLY A 234 -20.27 -7.95 7.12
CA GLY A 234 -19.84 -6.61 6.72
C GLY A 234 -18.90 -5.95 7.72
N PRO A 235 -17.98 -5.08 7.28
CA PRO A 235 -17.05 -4.39 8.18
C PRO A 235 -17.75 -3.56 9.27
N TRP A 236 -18.97 -3.08 9.01
CA TRP A 236 -19.75 -2.33 10.01
C TRP A 236 -20.16 -3.18 11.21
N LEU A 237 -20.55 -4.44 11.01
CA LEU A 237 -20.88 -5.34 12.11
C LEU A 237 -19.64 -5.71 12.92
N GLY A 238 -18.52 -5.97 12.24
CA GLY A 238 -17.23 -6.21 12.89
C GLY A 238 -16.74 -5.00 13.69
N LEU A 239 -16.86 -3.79 13.13
CA LEU A 239 -16.56 -2.55 13.84
C LEU A 239 -17.36 -2.39 15.12
N ARG A 240 -18.67 -2.66 15.08
CA ARG A 240 -19.53 -2.62 16.27
C ARG A 240 -19.25 -3.72 17.27
N ALA A 241 -18.84 -4.88 16.80
CA ALA A 241 -18.50 -6.02 17.66
C ALA A 241 -17.10 -5.91 18.28
N GLY A 242 -16.23 -5.03 17.76
CA GLY A 242 -14.83 -4.92 18.16
C GLY A 242 -13.99 -6.09 17.65
N ASP A 243 -14.31 -6.60 16.46
CA ASP A 243 -13.62 -7.75 15.87
C ASP A 243 -12.22 -7.38 15.36
N PHE A 244 -11.89 -6.08 15.30
CA PHE A 244 -10.58 -5.53 14.91
C PHE A 244 -10.31 -4.19 15.62
N ASP A 245 -9.04 -3.82 15.75
CA ASP A 245 -8.57 -2.65 16.52
C ASP A 245 -8.35 -1.41 15.64
N GLY A 246 -8.33 -1.57 14.34
CA GLY A 246 -8.19 -0.50 13.37
C GLY A 246 -8.50 -0.99 11.96
N ALA A 247 -8.53 -0.07 11.00
CA ALA A 247 -8.74 -0.42 9.60
C ALA A 247 -7.98 0.50 8.64
N LEU A 248 -7.84 0.05 7.40
CA LEU A 248 -7.21 0.81 6.33
C LEU A 248 -8.27 1.51 5.47
N CYS A 249 -8.13 2.82 5.35
CA CYS A 249 -8.76 3.60 4.28
C CYS A 249 -7.82 3.55 3.07
N SER A 250 -8.04 2.57 2.21
CA SER A 250 -7.13 2.23 1.12
C SER A 250 -7.71 2.63 -0.24
N HIS A 251 -7.11 3.64 -0.87
CA HIS A 251 -7.48 4.11 -2.23
C HIS A 251 -8.96 4.51 -2.39
N GLU A 252 -9.60 4.92 -1.31
CA GLU A 252 -10.98 5.36 -1.30
C GLU A 252 -11.14 6.74 -1.95
N ASN A 253 -12.26 6.97 -2.64
CA ASN A 253 -12.65 8.31 -3.02
C ASN A 253 -12.96 9.17 -1.79
N VAL A 254 -12.98 10.49 -1.95
CA VAL A 254 -13.17 11.44 -0.83
C VAL A 254 -14.46 11.15 -0.05
N ARG A 255 -15.56 10.86 -0.74
CA ARG A 255 -16.85 10.52 -0.11
C ARG A 255 -16.74 9.32 0.82
N ASN A 256 -16.20 8.21 0.33
CA ASN A 256 -16.08 6.98 1.11
C ASN A 256 -15.10 7.14 2.26
N ALA A 257 -13.96 7.81 2.03
CA ALA A 257 -12.98 8.11 3.07
C ALA A 257 -13.58 8.93 4.21
N LEU A 258 -14.35 9.98 3.91
CA LEU A 258 -14.99 10.82 4.92
C LEU A 258 -16.12 10.08 5.62
N ALA A 259 -16.94 9.32 4.90
CA ALA A 259 -17.99 8.50 5.49
C ALA A 259 -17.41 7.45 6.46
N ALA A 260 -16.32 6.77 6.06
CA ALA A 260 -15.57 5.87 6.94
C ALA A 260 -15.06 6.62 8.18
N SER A 261 -14.44 7.79 8.01
CA SER A 261 -13.96 8.60 9.13
C SER A 261 -15.05 8.87 10.18
N TRP A 262 -16.27 9.18 9.76
CA TRP A 262 -17.38 9.38 10.69
C TRP A 262 -17.80 8.10 11.42
N ALA A 263 -17.91 6.96 10.71
CA ALA A 263 -18.26 5.69 11.30
C ALA A 263 -17.21 5.23 12.33
N PHE A 264 -15.94 5.31 11.97
CA PHE A 264 -14.81 4.94 12.84
C PHE A 264 -14.63 5.90 14.02
N THR A 265 -14.95 7.18 13.84
CA THR A 265 -15.00 8.15 14.95
C THR A 265 -16.08 7.76 15.97
N ALA A 266 -17.27 7.37 15.50
CA ALA A 266 -18.35 6.94 16.37
C ALA A 266 -18.02 5.65 17.15
N ALA A 267 -17.19 4.79 16.59
CA ALA A 267 -16.71 3.56 17.22
C ALA A 267 -15.40 3.76 18.02
N ASN A 268 -14.80 4.96 17.99
CA ASN A 268 -13.48 5.25 18.58
C ASN A 268 -12.38 4.31 18.07
N THR A 269 -12.41 3.95 16.78
CA THR A 269 -11.48 3.02 16.15
C THR A 269 -10.55 3.79 15.20
N PRO A 270 -9.22 3.62 15.28
CA PRO A 270 -8.28 4.34 14.45
C PRO A 270 -8.26 3.82 12.99
N ILE A 271 -7.85 4.73 12.08
CA ILE A 271 -7.70 4.44 10.66
C ILE A 271 -6.24 4.69 10.25
N LEU A 272 -5.73 3.83 9.38
CA LEU A 272 -4.52 4.01 8.59
C LEU A 272 -4.92 4.48 7.19
N LEU A 273 -4.32 5.58 6.70
CA LEU A 273 -4.50 6.04 5.32
C LEU A 273 -3.50 5.32 4.41
N GLN A 274 -3.98 4.64 3.37
CA GLN A 274 -3.15 3.98 2.38
C GLN A 274 -3.48 4.49 0.98
N TYR A 275 -2.62 5.37 0.46
CA TYR A 275 -2.73 5.95 -0.88
C TYR A 275 -1.35 5.90 -1.53
N VAL A 276 -1.12 4.91 -2.38
CA VAL A 276 0.20 4.64 -2.97
C VAL A 276 0.44 5.50 -4.21
N GLY A 277 1.61 6.13 -4.28
CA GLY A 277 2.06 6.99 -5.38
C GLY A 277 3.24 7.85 -4.97
N THR A 278 3.52 8.90 -5.75
CA THR A 278 4.59 9.86 -5.49
C THR A 278 4.14 10.99 -4.54
N GLY A 279 4.82 12.10 -4.54
CA GLY A 279 4.49 13.29 -3.75
C GLY A 279 3.10 13.86 -4.02
N ILE A 280 2.56 13.72 -5.24
CA ILE A 280 1.21 14.16 -5.59
C ILE A 280 0.18 13.39 -4.76
N THR A 281 0.25 12.07 -4.77
CA THR A 281 -0.62 11.20 -3.97
C THR A 281 -0.38 11.38 -2.47
N SER A 282 0.86 11.60 -2.04
CA SER A 282 1.20 11.90 -0.64
C SER A 282 0.56 13.20 -0.17
N ALA A 283 0.56 14.24 -1.01
CA ALA A 283 -0.13 15.50 -0.70
C ALA A 283 -1.64 15.27 -0.54
N PHE A 284 -2.28 14.53 -1.44
CA PHE A 284 -3.69 14.18 -1.34
C PHE A 284 -4.02 13.42 -0.05
N ALA A 285 -3.23 12.41 0.32
CA ALA A 285 -3.38 11.68 1.57
C ALA A 285 -3.29 12.63 2.78
N CYS A 286 -2.38 13.61 2.75
CA CYS A 286 -2.26 14.65 3.77
C CYS A 286 -3.51 15.55 3.83
N GLN A 287 -4.07 15.96 2.68
CA GLN A 287 -5.30 16.76 2.63
C GLN A 287 -6.49 16.01 3.26
N LEU A 288 -6.66 14.72 2.96
CA LEU A 288 -7.65 13.85 3.61
C LEU A 288 -7.39 13.71 5.11
N GLY A 289 -6.16 13.37 5.49
CA GLY A 289 -5.76 13.18 6.88
C GLY A 289 -5.96 14.43 7.74
N ALA A 290 -5.93 15.63 7.12
CA ALA A 290 -6.18 16.90 7.79
C ALA A 290 -7.54 16.94 8.48
N VAL A 291 -8.56 16.32 7.90
CA VAL A 291 -9.97 16.41 8.33
C VAL A 291 -10.49 15.12 8.99
N MET A 292 -9.85 13.98 8.75
CA MET A 292 -10.28 12.68 9.28
C MET A 292 -9.86 12.52 10.75
N HIS A 293 -10.84 12.50 11.67
CA HIS A 293 -10.57 12.49 13.12
C HIS A 293 -9.72 11.28 13.57
N THR A 294 -10.07 10.10 13.11
CA THR A 294 -9.45 8.81 13.50
C THR A 294 -8.27 8.38 12.64
N ALA A 295 -7.83 9.18 11.64
CA ALA A 295 -6.62 8.90 10.85
C ALA A 295 -5.36 9.14 11.70
N THR A 296 -5.10 8.23 12.66
CA THR A 296 -4.05 8.35 13.67
C THR A 296 -2.99 7.25 13.59
N LEU A 297 -3.27 6.17 12.87
CA LEU A 297 -2.26 5.16 12.58
C LEU A 297 -1.30 5.67 11.49
N PRO A 298 -0.05 5.16 11.44
CA PRO A 298 0.93 5.58 10.43
C PRO A 298 0.45 5.25 9.01
N GLY A 299 0.07 6.27 8.25
CA GLY A 299 -0.39 6.13 6.86
C GLY A 299 0.72 5.70 5.91
N VAL A 300 0.36 5.12 4.78
CA VAL A 300 1.30 4.60 3.79
C VAL A 300 1.05 5.24 2.42
N THR A 301 2.07 5.89 1.88
CA THR A 301 2.06 6.42 0.50
C THR A 301 3.07 5.74 -0.41
N ALA A 302 4.06 5.08 0.16
CA ALA A 302 5.16 4.41 -0.53
C ALA A 302 5.99 5.33 -1.47
N SER A 303 5.84 6.65 -1.36
CA SER A 303 6.59 7.62 -2.20
C SER A 303 8.10 7.48 -2.06
N HIS A 304 8.58 7.08 -0.88
CA HIS A 304 9.99 6.80 -0.59
C HIS A 304 10.56 5.59 -1.35
N ALA A 305 9.71 4.80 -2.00
CA ALA A 305 10.14 3.65 -2.80
C ALA A 305 10.70 4.06 -4.16
N TYR A 306 10.34 5.23 -4.65
CA TYR A 306 10.80 5.76 -5.93
C TYR A 306 12.15 6.47 -5.79
N GLU A 307 12.99 6.40 -6.82
CA GLU A 307 14.29 7.11 -6.87
C GLU A 307 14.12 8.63 -6.96
N ASP A 308 12.97 9.09 -7.47
CA ASP A 308 12.68 10.51 -7.69
C ASP A 308 11.21 10.82 -7.42
N ASP A 309 10.83 12.08 -7.43
CA ASP A 309 9.46 12.54 -7.23
C ASP A 309 8.98 13.35 -8.44
N LEU A 310 7.66 13.54 -8.53
CA LEU A 310 7.00 14.34 -9.56
C LEU A 310 6.64 15.75 -9.08
N ILE A 311 7.06 16.14 -7.88
CA ILE A 311 6.84 17.47 -7.30
C ILE A 311 8.16 18.18 -7.04
N THR A 312 8.16 19.51 -7.18
CA THR A 312 9.38 20.32 -7.07
C THR A 312 10.00 20.32 -5.68
N GLN A 313 9.20 20.08 -4.65
CA GLN A 313 9.65 20.03 -3.25
C GLN A 313 9.08 18.77 -2.58
N PRO A 314 9.90 17.74 -2.33
CA PRO A 314 9.47 16.54 -1.64
C PRO A 314 8.86 16.82 -0.27
N LEU A 315 7.90 15.99 0.12
CA LEU A 315 7.23 16.07 1.40
C LEU A 315 7.98 15.23 2.44
N ASP A 316 8.70 15.91 3.33
CA ASP A 316 9.51 15.26 4.36
C ASP A 316 8.68 14.72 5.52
N VAL A 317 9.12 13.58 6.07
CA VAL A 317 8.59 13.02 7.31
C VAL A 317 9.50 13.39 8.49
N GLN A 318 8.90 13.96 9.53
CA GLN A 318 9.59 14.34 10.74
C GLN A 318 8.96 13.66 11.96
N ARG A 319 9.72 12.82 12.67
CA ARG A 319 9.24 12.06 13.84
C ARG A 319 7.97 11.25 13.57
N GLY A 320 7.87 10.66 12.37
CA GLY A 320 6.71 9.87 11.95
C GLY A 320 5.52 10.69 11.45
N PHE A 321 5.70 11.99 11.17
CA PHE A 321 4.62 12.86 10.69
C PHE A 321 5.04 13.65 9.46
N MET A 322 4.11 13.84 8.54
CA MET A 322 4.23 14.68 7.36
C MET A 322 3.37 15.94 7.54
N ARG A 323 3.95 17.11 7.26
CA ARG A 323 3.20 18.37 7.34
C ARG A 323 2.21 18.47 6.19
N ILE A 324 0.99 18.91 6.49
CA ILE A 324 -0.04 19.12 5.48
C ILE A 324 0.36 20.33 4.63
N PRO A 325 0.43 20.19 3.29
CA PRO A 325 0.67 21.32 2.41
C PRO A 325 -0.43 22.39 2.54
N GLU A 326 -0.04 23.65 2.66
CA GLU A 326 -0.96 24.79 2.92
C GLU A 326 -1.27 25.60 1.66
N GLY A 327 -0.61 25.33 0.53
CA GLY A 327 -0.86 25.98 -0.75
C GLY A 327 -2.26 25.66 -1.32
N PRO A 328 -2.72 26.43 -2.33
CA PRO A 328 -3.98 26.16 -3.02
C PRO A 328 -4.01 24.76 -3.65
N GLY A 329 -5.16 24.11 -3.63
CA GLY A 329 -5.33 22.76 -4.16
C GLY A 329 -4.65 21.73 -3.27
N LEU A 330 -3.88 20.82 -3.85
CA LEU A 330 -3.07 19.85 -3.11
C LEU A 330 -1.91 20.53 -2.37
N GLY A 331 -1.56 21.77 -2.75
CA GLY A 331 -0.50 22.56 -2.12
C GLY A 331 0.89 22.16 -2.55
N VAL A 332 1.04 21.48 -3.70
CA VAL A 332 2.29 21.08 -4.32
C VAL A 332 2.38 21.57 -5.75
N GLU A 333 3.59 21.72 -6.26
CA GLU A 333 3.88 22.11 -7.64
C GLU A 333 4.50 20.94 -8.40
N LEU A 334 4.01 20.70 -9.63
CA LEU A 334 4.52 19.66 -10.51
C LEU A 334 5.94 20.00 -10.98
N ASP A 335 6.83 19.02 -10.96
CA ASP A 335 8.14 19.09 -11.62
C ASP A 335 8.01 18.65 -13.07
N GLU A 336 7.84 19.62 -13.97
CA GLU A 336 7.71 19.35 -15.42
C GLU A 336 8.98 18.73 -16.02
N ASP A 337 10.16 19.00 -15.45
CA ASP A 337 11.42 18.39 -15.91
C ASP A 337 11.46 16.90 -15.50
N ALA A 338 10.98 16.55 -14.31
CA ALA A 338 10.81 15.16 -13.91
C ALA A 338 9.78 14.44 -14.79
N VAL A 339 8.64 15.06 -15.06
CA VAL A 339 7.63 14.52 -16.00
C VAL A 339 8.26 14.23 -17.36
N ALA A 340 8.98 15.18 -17.95
CA ALA A 340 9.63 15.01 -19.25
C ALA A 340 10.71 13.91 -19.23
N ARG A 341 11.42 13.75 -18.10
CA ARG A 341 12.46 12.72 -17.90
C ARG A 341 11.88 11.32 -17.87
N TYR A 342 10.74 11.13 -17.22
CA TYR A 342 10.16 9.81 -16.96
C TYR A 342 9.02 9.44 -17.89
N GLN A 343 8.60 10.33 -18.79
CA GLN A 343 7.56 10.04 -19.76
C GLN A 343 7.98 8.90 -20.71
N THR A 344 7.19 7.84 -20.73
CA THR A 344 7.46 6.66 -21.56
C THR A 344 6.20 5.83 -21.79
N THR A 345 6.14 5.19 -22.96
CA THR A 345 5.13 4.18 -23.29
C THR A 345 5.71 2.76 -23.30
N GLN A 346 6.99 2.62 -22.96
CA GLN A 346 7.64 1.31 -22.94
C GLN A 346 7.28 0.57 -21.67
N ALA A 347 6.76 -0.65 -21.80
CA ALA A 347 6.50 -1.53 -20.68
C ALA A 347 7.79 -1.90 -19.93
N VAL A 348 7.69 -2.07 -18.62
CA VAL A 348 8.80 -2.60 -17.81
C VAL A 348 9.10 -4.03 -18.25
N GLN A 349 10.35 -4.29 -18.58
CA GLN A 349 10.81 -5.64 -18.88
C GLN A 349 11.62 -6.16 -17.69
N TRP A 350 11.08 -7.19 -17.05
CA TRP A 350 11.79 -7.88 -15.99
C TRP A 350 12.66 -8.99 -16.55
N PRO A 351 13.87 -9.23 -16.00
CA PRO A 351 14.69 -10.34 -16.42
C PRO A 351 13.98 -11.68 -16.14
N ARG A 352 14.24 -12.68 -16.95
CA ARG A 352 13.80 -14.06 -16.66
C ARG A 352 14.41 -14.49 -15.34
N HIS A 353 13.60 -15.00 -14.42
CA HIS A 353 14.03 -15.47 -13.12
C HIS A 353 13.16 -16.63 -12.63
N VAL A 354 13.70 -17.41 -11.74
CA VAL A 354 13.02 -18.51 -11.05
C VAL A 354 13.11 -18.22 -9.55
N SER A 355 11.97 -18.27 -8.87
CA SER A 355 11.92 -18.12 -7.41
C SER A 355 12.17 -19.47 -6.75
N ILE A 356 13.13 -19.55 -5.85
CA ILE A 356 13.52 -20.77 -5.14
C ILE A 356 13.19 -20.58 -3.66
N VAL A 357 12.26 -21.36 -3.15
CA VAL A 357 11.96 -21.44 -1.73
C VAL A 357 12.76 -22.59 -1.13
N GLU A 358 13.66 -22.24 -0.23
CA GLU A 358 14.50 -23.18 0.50
C GLU A 358 13.87 -23.48 1.86
N LEU A 359 13.43 -24.72 2.05
CA LEU A 359 12.81 -25.18 3.28
C LEU A 359 13.87 -25.75 4.26
N PRO A 360 13.58 -25.79 5.57
CA PRO A 360 14.45 -26.46 6.54
C PRO A 360 14.76 -27.90 6.12
N GLY A 361 16.03 -28.26 6.22
CA GLY A 361 16.50 -29.59 5.77
C GLY A 361 17.07 -29.60 4.35
N GLY A 362 17.10 -28.47 3.66
CA GLY A 362 17.77 -28.32 2.37
C GLY A 362 16.91 -28.68 1.16
N VAL A 363 15.61 -28.88 1.36
CA VAL A 363 14.66 -29.10 0.26
C VAL A 363 14.44 -27.76 -0.47
N GLN A 364 14.51 -27.78 -1.81
CA GLN A 364 14.31 -26.61 -2.65
C GLN A 364 13.10 -26.81 -3.55
N HIS A 365 12.19 -25.82 -3.51
CA HIS A 365 11.04 -25.75 -4.38
C HIS A 365 11.21 -24.58 -5.36
N TYR A 366 11.12 -24.87 -6.64
CA TYR A 366 11.30 -23.91 -7.71
C TYR A 366 9.93 -23.47 -8.21
N TYR A 367 9.70 -22.16 -8.24
CA TYR A 367 8.48 -21.54 -8.71
C TYR A 367 8.76 -20.62 -9.89
N ARG A 368 7.80 -20.52 -10.82
CA ARG A 368 7.89 -19.64 -11.98
C ARG A 368 8.03 -18.16 -11.58
N ASN A 369 7.42 -17.79 -10.45
CA ASN A 369 7.50 -16.49 -9.81
C ASN A 369 6.90 -16.59 -8.41
N LEU A 370 7.06 -15.54 -7.61
CA LEU A 370 6.55 -15.53 -6.23
C LEU A 370 5.03 -15.52 -6.13
N GLN A 371 4.31 -14.99 -7.12
CA GLN A 371 2.85 -15.07 -7.11
C GLN A 371 2.38 -16.53 -7.15
N GLN A 372 3.02 -17.36 -7.97
CA GLN A 372 2.73 -18.81 -7.97
C GLN A 372 3.05 -19.46 -6.63
N ALA A 373 4.18 -19.10 -6.02
CA ALA A 373 4.55 -19.64 -4.71
C ALA A 373 3.50 -19.25 -3.64
N GLU A 374 3.13 -17.98 -3.59
CA GLU A 374 2.12 -17.50 -2.64
C GLU A 374 0.76 -18.18 -2.83
N ASP A 375 0.31 -18.29 -4.07
CA ASP A 375 -1.00 -18.90 -4.39
C ASP A 375 -1.03 -20.39 -3.98
N LEU A 376 0.03 -21.13 -4.26
CA LEU A 376 0.11 -22.55 -3.92
C LEU A 376 0.27 -22.77 -2.41
N MET A 377 1.06 -21.96 -1.73
CA MET A 377 1.19 -22.02 -0.27
C MET A 377 -0.13 -21.68 0.43
N LYS A 378 -0.89 -20.70 -0.06
CA LYS A 378 -2.24 -20.41 0.43
C LYS A 378 -3.23 -21.55 0.19
N GLN A 379 -3.00 -22.38 -0.83
CA GLN A 379 -3.79 -23.58 -1.10
C GLN A 379 -3.34 -24.80 -0.25
N GLY A 380 -2.30 -24.65 0.54
CA GLY A 380 -1.76 -25.72 1.38
C GLY A 380 -0.95 -26.76 0.61
N VAL A 381 -0.45 -26.42 -0.57
CA VAL A 381 0.43 -27.30 -1.37
C VAL A 381 1.83 -27.37 -0.77
N ASP A 382 2.25 -26.34 -0.06
CA ASP A 382 3.55 -26.27 0.58
C ASP A 382 3.42 -25.68 2.00
N GLU A 383 4.45 -25.87 2.83
CA GLU A 383 4.48 -25.32 4.19
C GLU A 383 4.74 -23.81 4.14
N SER A 384 3.83 -23.05 4.72
CA SER A 384 3.90 -21.60 4.78
C SER A 384 4.45 -21.12 6.12
N PHE A 385 5.27 -20.08 6.09
CA PHE A 385 5.88 -19.46 7.28
C PHE A 385 6.69 -20.46 8.15
N ALA A 386 7.31 -21.47 7.51
CA ALA A 386 8.14 -22.43 8.22
C ALA A 386 9.34 -21.72 8.86
N PRO A 387 9.70 -22.07 10.12
CA PRO A 387 10.90 -21.53 10.75
C PRO A 387 12.15 -21.80 9.90
N GLY A 388 12.90 -20.73 9.59
CA GLY A 388 14.12 -20.82 8.78
C GLY A 388 13.90 -20.94 7.28
N VAL A 389 12.68 -20.81 6.77
CA VAL A 389 12.41 -20.75 5.33
C VAL A 389 13.10 -19.53 4.70
N ARG A 390 13.68 -19.72 3.52
CA ARG A 390 14.39 -18.67 2.77
C ARG A 390 13.90 -18.61 1.34
N LEU A 391 13.92 -17.40 0.80
CA LEU A 391 13.71 -17.14 -0.61
C LEU A 391 15.03 -16.79 -1.27
N ARG A 392 15.26 -17.36 -2.44
CA ARG A 392 16.32 -16.97 -3.34
C ARG A 392 15.80 -16.82 -4.76
N GLU A 393 16.19 -15.74 -5.41
CA GLU A 393 15.90 -15.53 -6.83
C GLU A 393 17.07 -15.97 -7.68
N TRP A 394 16.78 -16.75 -8.69
CA TRP A 394 17.72 -17.19 -9.69
C TRP A 394 17.43 -16.49 -11.01
N GLU A 395 18.20 -15.44 -11.29
CA GLU A 395 18.13 -14.74 -12.59
C GLU A 395 18.75 -15.62 -13.69
N ASP A 396 18.29 -15.47 -14.93
CA ASP A 396 18.79 -16.19 -16.09
C ASP A 396 20.29 -15.92 -16.27
N ASP A 397 21.09 -16.92 -15.95
CA ASP A 397 22.55 -16.91 -16.04
C ASP A 397 23.07 -17.57 -17.34
N GLY A 398 22.15 -17.96 -18.23
CA GLY A 398 22.46 -18.66 -19.49
C GLY A 398 22.84 -20.12 -19.32
N SER A 399 22.70 -20.70 -18.10
CA SER A 399 23.06 -22.10 -17.84
C SER A 399 22.01 -23.07 -18.38
N GLU A 400 22.46 -24.27 -18.75
CA GLU A 400 21.56 -25.39 -19.11
C GLU A 400 20.63 -25.78 -17.95
N SER A 401 21.10 -25.64 -16.72
CA SER A 401 20.28 -25.88 -15.52
C SER A 401 19.14 -24.90 -15.40
N PHE A 402 19.41 -23.61 -15.58
CA PHE A 402 18.37 -22.59 -15.59
C PHE A 402 17.33 -22.87 -16.69
N GLU A 403 17.77 -23.10 -17.91
CA GLU A 403 16.86 -23.30 -19.05
C GLU A 403 16.00 -24.56 -18.89
N ARG A 404 16.54 -25.63 -18.29
CA ARG A 404 15.78 -26.86 -17.98
C ARG A 404 14.66 -26.55 -16.97
N ILE A 405 14.98 -25.93 -15.84
CA ILE A 405 14.00 -25.61 -14.79
C ILE A 405 12.97 -24.61 -15.31
N TRP A 406 13.42 -23.55 -15.98
CA TRP A 406 12.53 -22.55 -16.60
C TRP A 406 11.51 -23.20 -17.55
N THR A 407 11.99 -24.05 -18.45
CA THR A 407 11.12 -24.72 -19.43
C THR A 407 10.12 -25.67 -18.75
N GLU A 408 10.52 -26.36 -17.70
CA GLU A 408 9.64 -27.23 -16.92
C GLU A 408 8.54 -26.43 -16.22
N LEU A 409 8.89 -25.34 -15.57
CA LEU A 409 7.96 -24.45 -14.89
C LEU A 409 6.95 -23.77 -15.84
N GLN A 410 7.32 -23.51 -17.11
CA GLN A 410 6.36 -22.99 -18.10
C GLN A 410 5.28 -23.99 -18.50
N LYS A 411 5.55 -25.28 -18.34
CA LYS A 411 4.63 -26.38 -18.70
C LYS A 411 3.77 -26.86 -17.53
N SER A 412 4.15 -26.52 -16.31
CA SER A 412 3.51 -26.98 -15.09
C SER A 412 2.82 -25.84 -14.34
N SER A 413 1.65 -26.12 -13.75
CA SER A 413 1.03 -25.26 -12.74
C SER A 413 1.60 -25.53 -11.31
N TRP A 414 2.46 -26.51 -11.16
CA TRP A 414 3.05 -26.96 -9.90
C TRP A 414 4.53 -26.55 -9.82
N PRO A 415 5.10 -26.42 -8.60
CA PRO A 415 6.52 -26.19 -8.44
C PRO A 415 7.32 -27.41 -8.94
N VAL A 416 8.57 -27.17 -9.27
CA VAL A 416 9.56 -28.23 -9.49
C VAL A 416 10.30 -28.46 -8.17
N TRP A 417 10.44 -29.68 -7.75
CA TRP A 417 11.13 -30.07 -6.52
C TRP A 417 12.47 -30.71 -6.85
N ASP A 418 13.51 -30.32 -6.12
CA ASP A 418 14.86 -30.88 -6.24
C ASP A 418 15.41 -31.28 -4.86
#